data_f9081465c7c22402f4ad140092791b64
#
_entry.id   f9081465c7c22402f4ad140092791b64
#
_cell.length_a   1.000
_cell.length_b   1.000
_cell.length_c   1.000
_cell.angle_alpha   90.00
_cell.angle_beta   90.00
_cell.angle_gamma   90.00
#
_symmetry.space_group_name_H-M   'P 1'
#
loop_
_entity.id
_entity.type
_entity.pdbx_description
1 polymer ?
#
loop_
_entity_poly.entity_id
_entity_poly.type
_entity_poly.pdbx_seq_one_letter_code
_entity_poly.pdbx_strand_id
1 'polypeptide(L)'
;MLQSQTRFQPRKTFTYERLDDEGFIVDALEWDRGFTLRKADEAHIALNDKHWQLIDLIRDKYLRLGALPPMRSVCKSVGLSKQEIKSQFGTCLKLWKIAGLPHPGEEAKAYMN
;
A
#
# COMPACT_ATOMS: atom_id res chain seq x y z
N MET A 1 28.11 16.22 -14.54
CA MET A 1 27.67 16.06 -14.80
C MET A 1 27.25 15.76 -14.87
N LEU A 2 27.13 15.82 -14.51
CA LEU A 2 26.47 15.54 -14.65
C LEU A 2 26.04 15.28 -14.53
N GLN A 3 25.87 15.14 -14.24
CA GLN A 3 25.14 14.78 -14.22
C GLN A 3 24.60 14.44 -14.08
N SER A 4 24.76 14.75 -13.70
CA SER A 4 23.99 14.30 -13.69
C SER A 4 23.51 13.96 -13.49
N GLN A 5 23.55 14.03 -13.21
CA GLN A 5 22.86 13.65 -13.12
C GLN A 5 22.19 13.27 -12.87
N THR A 6 22.31 13.57 -12.56
CA THR A 6 21.52 13.17 -12.46
C THR A 6 21.07 12.84 -12.06
N ARG A 7 21.09 12.96 -11.83
CA ARG A 7 20.42 12.55 -11.70
C ARG A 7 19.87 12.22 -11.46
N PHE A 8 19.76 12.30 -11.10
CA PHE A 8 18.98 11.73 -11.15
C PHE A 8 18.40 11.39 -10.88
N GLN A 9 18.27 11.44 -10.69
CA GLN A 9 17.45 11.03 -10.69
C GLN A 9 16.90 10.49 -10.56
N PRO A 10 17.03 10.46 -10.44
CA PRO A 10 16.23 9.87 -10.38
C PRO A 10 15.91 9.28 -10.25
N ARG A 11 15.85 9.12 -10.14
CA ARG A 11 15.38 8.55 -10.28
C ARG A 11 15.01 7.88 -10.35
N LYS A 12 14.96 7.93 -10.06
CA LYS A 12 14.45 7.39 -10.27
C LYS A 12 14.11 6.77 -10.64
N THR A 13 14.19 7.02 -10.45
CA THR A 13 13.81 6.66 -10.77
C THR A 13 13.14 6.02 -10.98
N PHE A 14 13.01 6.34 -11.25
CA PHE A 14 12.20 5.77 -11.38
C PHE A 14 11.98 4.63 -11.07
N THR A 15 11.87 5.15 -11.00
CA THR A 15 11.90 3.96 -10.22
C THR A 15 10.77 3.00 -10.53
N TYR A 16 11.08 1.83 -10.76
CA TYR A 16 10.07 0.85 -11.14
C TYR A 16 9.94 -0.16 -10.03
N GLU A 17 8.87 -0.05 -9.26
CA GLU A 17 8.57 -1.03 -8.25
C GLU A 17 8.28 -2.37 -8.93
N ARG A 18 8.89 -3.43 -8.43
CA ARG A 18 8.62 -4.76 -8.96
C ARG A 18 7.29 -5.27 -8.42
N LEU A 19 6.45 -5.77 -9.31
CA LEU A 19 5.15 -6.32 -8.94
C LEU A 19 5.13 -7.81 -9.25
N ASP A 20 4.38 -8.56 -8.44
CA ASP A 20 4.17 -9.98 -8.73
C ASP A 20 3.01 -10.16 -9.71
N ASP A 21 2.66 -11.42 -10.00
CA ASP A 21 1.61 -11.74 -10.97
C ASP A 21 0.25 -11.19 -10.58
N GLU A 22 0.02 -10.94 -9.31
CA GLU A 22 -1.26 -10.44 -8.82
C GLU A 22 -1.24 -8.93 -8.60
N GLY A 23 -0.11 -8.28 -8.88
CA GLY A 23 0.00 -6.83 -8.76
C GLY A 23 0.44 -6.35 -7.39
N PHE A 24 0.87 -7.24 -6.51
CA PHE A 24 1.45 -6.83 -5.23
C PHE A 24 2.90 -6.44 -5.42
N ILE A 25 3.34 -5.41 -4.69
CA ILE A 25 4.75 -5.04 -4.70
C ILE A 25 5.58 -6.21 -4.14
N VAL A 26 6.71 -6.49 -4.76
CA VAL A 26 7.58 -7.59 -4.32
C VAL A 26 8.34 -7.20 -3.06
N ASP A 27 8.84 -5.98 -3.01
CA ASP A 27 9.63 -5.48 -1.89
C ASP A 27 8.98 -4.21 -1.35
N ALA A 28 8.50 -4.27 -0.12
CA ALA A 28 7.85 -3.14 0.54
C ALA A 28 8.74 -1.90 0.62
N LEU A 29 10.05 -2.09 0.60
CA LEU A 29 11.00 -0.97 0.69
C LEU A 29 11.11 -0.19 -0.61
N GLU A 30 10.60 -0.72 -1.70
CA GLU A 30 10.59 -0.01 -2.99
C GLU A 30 9.41 0.95 -3.11
N TRP A 31 8.55 0.98 -2.10
CA TRP A 31 7.37 1.82 -2.09
C TRP A 31 7.70 3.29 -1.85
N ASP A 32 6.92 4.17 -2.46
CA ASP A 32 6.84 5.58 -2.08
C ASP A 32 5.38 6.03 -2.20
N ARG A 33 5.09 7.24 -1.80
CA ARG A 33 3.71 7.74 -1.82
C ARG A 33 3.17 7.78 -3.25
N GLY A 34 4.04 8.01 -4.23
CA GLY A 34 3.65 8.00 -5.63
C GLY A 34 3.09 6.67 -6.07
N PHE A 35 3.64 5.56 -5.56
CA PHE A 35 3.11 4.23 -5.85
C PHE A 35 1.63 4.14 -5.44
N THR A 36 1.33 4.51 -4.19
CA THR A 36 -0.04 4.45 -3.68
C THR A 36 -0.97 5.39 -4.45
N LEU A 37 -0.49 6.59 -4.79
CA LEU A 37 -1.28 7.51 -5.58
C LEU A 37 -1.63 6.94 -6.95
N ARG A 38 -0.67 6.32 -7.62
CA ARG A 38 -0.92 5.70 -8.92
C ARG A 38 -1.91 4.54 -8.80
N LYS A 39 -1.73 3.71 -7.79
CA LYS A 39 -2.62 2.55 -7.61
C LYS A 39 -4.04 2.97 -7.24
N ALA A 40 -4.17 3.98 -6.41
CA ALA A 40 -5.48 4.52 -6.07
C ALA A 40 -6.15 5.14 -7.30
N ASP A 41 -5.38 5.85 -8.11
CA ASP A 41 -5.90 6.46 -9.33
C ASP A 41 -6.40 5.38 -10.31
N GLU A 42 -5.64 4.33 -10.49
CA GLU A 42 -6.03 3.20 -11.34
C GLU A 42 -7.33 2.56 -10.86
N ALA A 43 -7.56 2.56 -9.56
CA ALA A 43 -8.76 1.98 -8.96
C ALA A 43 -9.88 3.00 -8.79
N HIS A 44 -9.67 4.23 -9.24
CA HIS A 44 -10.63 5.34 -9.12
C HIS A 44 -10.98 5.64 -7.66
N ILE A 45 -9.97 5.61 -6.80
CA ILE A 45 -10.15 5.88 -5.38
C ILE A 45 -9.48 7.21 -5.06
N ALA A 46 -10.25 8.13 -4.48
CA ALA A 46 -9.72 9.41 -4.00
C ALA A 46 -9.30 9.23 -2.54
N LEU A 47 -8.01 9.37 -2.28
CA LEU A 47 -7.49 9.19 -0.92
C LEU A 47 -7.65 10.46 -0.10
N ASN A 48 -8.12 10.30 1.13
CA ASN A 48 -8.25 11.40 2.08
C ASN A 48 -7.25 11.21 3.23
N ASP A 49 -7.26 12.15 4.18
CA ASP A 49 -6.31 12.14 5.28
C ASP A 49 -6.40 10.87 6.12
N LYS A 50 -7.61 10.38 6.38
CA LYS A 50 -7.78 9.14 7.14
C LYS A 50 -7.21 7.94 6.40
N HIS A 51 -7.39 7.92 5.08
CA HIS A 51 -6.82 6.86 4.25
C HIS A 51 -5.30 6.86 4.35
N TRP A 52 -4.69 8.04 4.29
CA TRP A 52 -3.24 8.13 4.42
C TRP A 52 -2.76 7.71 5.81
N GLN A 53 -3.48 8.12 6.86
CA GLN A 53 -3.16 7.66 8.21
C GLN A 53 -3.20 6.14 8.30
N LEU A 54 -4.22 5.54 7.69
CA LEU A 54 -4.39 4.10 7.70
C LEU A 54 -3.25 3.41 6.95
N ILE A 55 -2.93 3.91 5.76
CA ILE A 55 -1.86 3.34 4.93
C ILE A 55 -0.53 3.42 5.67
N ASP A 56 -0.22 4.58 6.23
CA ASP A 56 1.03 4.76 6.97
C ASP A 56 1.10 3.83 8.17
N LEU A 57 0.00 3.65 8.87
CA LEU A 57 -0.05 2.78 10.05
C LEU A 57 0.11 1.30 9.68
N ILE A 58 -0.57 0.86 8.63
CA ILE A 58 -0.46 -0.52 8.17
C ILE A 58 0.99 -0.82 7.77
N ARG A 59 1.58 0.08 7.01
CA ARG A 59 2.96 -0.09 6.56
C ARG A 59 3.93 -0.10 7.74
N ASP A 60 3.76 0.83 8.68
CA ASP A 60 4.62 0.88 9.84
C ASP A 60 4.56 -0.41 10.65
N LYS A 61 3.36 -0.91 10.89
CA LYS A 61 3.19 -2.13 11.64
C LYS A 61 3.78 -3.34 10.90
N TYR A 62 3.53 -3.41 9.59
CA TYR A 62 4.06 -4.51 8.80
C TYR A 62 5.59 -4.51 8.80
N LEU A 63 6.20 -3.34 8.61
CA LEU A 63 7.65 -3.24 8.53
C LEU A 63 8.32 -3.57 9.87
N ARG A 64 7.65 -3.25 10.98
CA ARG A 64 8.18 -3.57 12.30
C ARG A 64 7.95 -5.01 12.71
N LEU A 65 6.79 -5.56 12.37
CA LEU A 65 6.43 -6.91 12.79
C LEU A 65 6.90 -7.98 11.82
N GLY A 66 7.08 -7.62 10.56
CA GLY A 66 7.40 -8.59 9.52
C GLY A 66 6.22 -9.49 9.15
N ALA A 67 5.02 -9.13 9.56
CA ALA A 67 3.84 -9.95 9.37
C ALA A 67 2.60 -9.08 9.25
N LEU A 68 1.51 -9.68 8.77
CA LEU A 68 0.23 -9.01 8.63
C LEU A 68 -0.26 -8.51 9.99
N PRO A 69 -0.51 -7.20 10.15
CA PRO A 69 -1.07 -6.70 11.39
C PRO A 69 -2.56 -7.05 11.50
N PRO A 70 -3.16 -6.94 12.69
CA PRO A 70 -4.60 -7.19 12.85
C PRO A 70 -5.38 -6.06 12.19
N MET A 71 -5.75 -6.26 10.93
CA MET A 71 -6.33 -5.22 10.08
C MET A 71 -7.58 -4.56 10.68
N ARG A 72 -8.43 -5.36 11.32
CA ARG A 72 -9.65 -4.80 11.92
C ARG A 72 -9.31 -3.76 13.00
N SER A 73 -8.36 -4.09 13.86
CA SER A 73 -7.94 -3.17 14.91
C SER A 73 -7.29 -1.92 14.35
N VAL A 74 -6.47 -2.10 13.33
CA VAL A 74 -5.76 -0.98 12.68
C VAL A 74 -6.77 -0.02 12.06
N CYS A 75 -7.73 -0.53 11.30
CA CYS A 75 -8.76 0.31 10.68
C CYS A 75 -9.57 1.06 11.73
N LYS A 76 -9.94 0.36 12.79
CA LYS A 76 -10.73 0.96 13.87
C LYS A 76 -9.95 2.08 14.57
N SER A 77 -8.64 1.91 14.72
CA SER A 77 -7.81 2.89 15.43
C SER A 77 -7.74 4.23 14.73
N VAL A 78 -7.94 4.27 13.41
CA VAL A 78 -7.97 5.54 12.67
C VAL A 78 -9.40 6.03 12.42
N GLY A 79 -10.39 5.38 13.04
CA GLY A 79 -11.77 5.79 12.93
C GLY A 79 -12.46 5.38 11.66
N LEU A 80 -12.01 4.32 11.02
CA LEU A 80 -12.64 3.79 9.81
C LEU A 80 -13.33 2.46 10.13
N SER A 81 -14.60 2.36 9.80
CA SER A 81 -15.35 1.15 10.00
C SER A 81 -15.07 0.15 8.88
N LYS A 82 -15.39 -1.11 9.13
CA LYS A 82 -15.27 -2.14 8.11
C LYS A 82 -16.08 -1.77 6.87
N GLN A 83 -17.25 -1.17 7.08
CA GLN A 83 -18.12 -0.78 5.99
C GLN A 83 -17.51 0.35 5.15
N GLU A 84 -16.87 1.30 5.81
CA GLU A 84 -16.20 2.39 5.09
C GLU A 84 -15.05 1.85 4.25
N ILE A 85 -14.27 0.91 4.78
CA ILE A 85 -13.20 0.28 4.02
C ILE A 85 -13.76 -0.45 2.82
N LYS A 86 -14.84 -1.19 3.02
CA LYS A 86 -15.49 -1.92 1.93
C LYS A 86 -16.01 -0.98 0.86
N SER A 87 -16.64 0.12 1.30
CA SER A 87 -17.20 1.11 0.38
C SER A 87 -16.11 1.82 -0.41
N GLN A 88 -14.98 2.15 0.22
CA GLN A 88 -13.92 2.93 -0.41
C GLN A 88 -12.94 2.08 -1.22
N PHE A 89 -12.59 0.91 -0.72
CA PHE A 89 -11.56 0.07 -1.33
C PHE A 89 -12.08 -1.24 -1.91
N GLY A 90 -13.28 -1.64 -1.55
CA GLY A 90 -13.85 -2.91 -1.97
C GLY A 90 -13.52 -4.03 -1.00
N THR A 91 -12.24 -4.28 -0.76
CA THR A 91 -11.78 -5.31 0.18
C THR A 91 -10.55 -4.82 0.93
N CYS A 92 -10.28 -5.44 2.06
CA CYS A 92 -9.03 -5.17 2.78
C CYS A 92 -7.82 -5.59 1.93
N LEU A 93 -7.98 -6.61 1.11
CA LEU A 93 -6.90 -7.05 0.23
C LEU A 93 -6.53 -5.96 -0.76
N LYS A 94 -7.52 -5.28 -1.33
CA LYS A 94 -7.26 -4.20 -2.26
C LYS A 94 -6.57 -3.03 -1.55
N LEU A 95 -7.00 -2.71 -0.35
CA LEU A 95 -6.34 -1.69 0.47
C LEU A 95 -4.87 -2.06 0.70
N TRP A 96 -4.61 -3.31 1.07
CA TRP A 96 -3.27 -3.82 1.30
C TRP A 96 -2.38 -3.66 0.07
N LYS A 97 -2.92 -4.03 -1.08
CA LYS A 97 -2.20 -3.91 -2.36
C LYS A 97 -1.87 -2.46 -2.69
N ILE A 98 -2.84 -1.58 -2.54
CA ILE A 98 -2.68 -0.15 -2.81
C ILE A 98 -1.68 0.48 -1.86
N ALA A 99 -1.65 0.01 -0.62
CA ALA A 99 -0.73 0.52 0.39
C ALA A 99 0.74 0.14 0.12
N GLY A 100 0.99 -0.67 -0.90
CA GLY A 100 2.35 -1.02 -1.27
C GLY A 100 2.97 -2.06 -0.38
N LEU A 101 2.20 -3.09 -0.05
CA LEU A 101 2.67 -4.19 0.77
C LEU A 101 2.67 -5.49 -0.02
N PRO A 102 3.62 -6.39 0.25
CA PRO A 102 3.75 -7.62 -0.50
C PRO A 102 2.59 -8.58 -0.30
N HIS A 103 2.49 -9.57 -1.16
CA HIS A 103 1.47 -10.61 -1.06
C HIS A 103 1.42 -11.13 0.38
N PRO A 104 0.24 -11.12 1.01
CA PRO A 104 0.13 -11.47 2.44
C PRO A 104 0.16 -12.97 2.72
N GLY A 105 0.16 -13.80 1.67
CA GLY A 105 0.04 -15.24 1.79
C GLY A 105 -1.38 -15.67 1.48
N GLU A 106 -1.54 -16.88 0.98
CA GLU A 106 -2.85 -17.37 0.52
C GLU A 106 -3.87 -17.44 1.64
N GLU A 107 -3.43 -17.82 2.83
CA GLU A 107 -4.33 -17.94 3.98
C GLU A 107 -4.87 -16.57 4.39
N ALA A 108 -3.96 -15.60 4.56
CA ALA A 108 -4.36 -14.24 4.93
C ALA A 108 -5.25 -13.62 3.86
N LYS A 109 -4.93 -13.89 2.59
CA LYS A 109 -5.70 -13.36 1.47
C LYS A 109 -7.17 -13.76 1.54
N ALA A 110 -7.43 -14.99 1.99
CA ALA A 110 -8.79 -15.48 2.12
C ALA A 110 -9.60 -14.68 3.16
N TYR A 111 -8.94 -14.19 4.20
CA TYR A 111 -9.61 -13.39 5.23
C TYR A 111 -9.77 -11.92 4.83
N MET A 112 -9.04 -11.48 3.82
CA MET A 112 -9.01 -10.06 3.45
C MET A 112 -9.95 -9.74 2.29
N ASN A 113 -10.56 -10.73 1.74
CA ASN A 113 -11.52 -10.54 0.63
C ASN A 113 -12.88 -10.10 1.13
#